data_a70731eab8559f4be9dc1df4c391e7ea
#
_entry.id   a70731eab8559f4be9dc1df4c391e7ea
#
_cell.length_a   1.000
_cell.length_b   1.000
_cell.length_c   1.000
_cell.angle_alpha   90.00
_cell.angle_beta   90.00
_cell.angle_gamma   90.00
#
_symmetry.space_group_name_H-M   'P 1'
#
loop_
_entity.id
_entity.type
_entity.pdbx_description
1 polymer ?
#
loop_
_entity_poly.entity_id
_entity_poly.type
_entity_poly.pdbx_seq_one_letter_code
_entity_poly.pdbx_strand_id
1 'polypeptide(L)'
;CAIDFDFGDAVIGISPNPEEGEQFEMGVLGEPYYDVLHILLPTFVNDVDESFAFNDDTLLDSVALSGTSLTNLETMETLSLADIGLEVVCNNNGDSGNPCSYLGGEQYCGDLVGTPTQAGQFQLDILTTGYITAFNLPFGQESVYGSFVLTIAIPGCTNPDANNYNAEATFDDGSCEVDVPGCMNPEALNFNSEANIQDGSCLFEVCPGDLDGDLTTGVYDLLDFLISYGCMSDCEGEFTGDGVVGIDDLLLMLIYYGMVCV
;
A
#
# COMPACT_ATOMS: atom_id res chain seq x y z
N CYS A 1 -16.17 1.96 -16.59
CA CYS A 1 -16.93 1.31 -15.51
C CYS A 1 -18.01 0.38 -16.06
N ALA A 2 -18.42 -0.62 -15.26
CA ALA A 2 -19.52 -1.54 -15.58
C ALA A 2 -20.84 -0.97 -15.03
N ILE A 3 -21.89 -1.04 -15.84
CA ILE A 3 -23.22 -0.52 -15.49
C ILE A 3 -24.15 -1.59 -14.88
N ASP A 4 -23.65 -2.80 -14.67
CA ASP A 4 -24.39 -4.00 -14.20
C ASP A 4 -24.29 -4.20 -12.69
N PHE A 5 -24.10 -3.12 -11.92
CA PHE A 5 -24.12 -3.16 -10.47
C PHE A 5 -25.54 -3.55 -9.97
N ASP A 6 -25.63 -4.48 -9.02
CA ASP A 6 -26.90 -4.98 -8.51
C ASP A 6 -27.40 -4.12 -7.33
N PHE A 7 -28.32 -3.22 -7.60
CA PHE A 7 -29.02 -2.45 -6.56
C PHE A 7 -30.23 -3.19 -5.94
N GLY A 8 -30.46 -4.45 -6.32
CA GLY A 8 -31.61 -5.22 -5.88
C GLY A 8 -32.94 -4.60 -6.34
N ASP A 9 -33.89 -4.44 -5.40
CA ASP A 9 -35.21 -3.86 -5.67
C ASP A 9 -35.26 -2.33 -5.47
N ALA A 10 -34.10 -1.66 -5.32
CA ALA A 10 -34.07 -0.22 -5.12
C ALA A 10 -34.56 0.55 -6.36
N VAL A 11 -35.24 1.67 -6.15
CA VAL A 11 -35.69 2.59 -7.22
C VAL A 11 -34.73 3.76 -7.41
N ILE A 12 -33.88 4.01 -6.40
CA ILE A 12 -32.79 4.99 -6.39
C ILE A 12 -31.62 4.35 -5.64
N GLY A 13 -30.38 4.62 -6.07
CA GLY A 13 -29.20 4.05 -5.40
C GLY A 13 -27.92 4.73 -5.77
N ILE A 14 -26.95 4.63 -4.87
CA ILE A 14 -25.57 5.05 -5.03
C ILE A 14 -24.67 3.99 -4.37
N SER A 15 -23.57 3.64 -4.99
CA SER A 15 -22.55 2.78 -4.39
C SER A 15 -21.15 3.22 -4.84
N PRO A 16 -20.21 3.49 -3.89
CA PRO A 16 -20.38 3.40 -2.44
C PRO A 16 -21.49 4.32 -1.93
N ASN A 17 -22.18 3.93 -0.84
CA ASN A 17 -23.25 4.71 -0.22
C ASN A 17 -22.76 5.36 1.09
N PRO A 18 -22.51 6.68 1.12
CA PRO A 18 -21.98 7.35 2.31
C PRO A 18 -22.97 7.37 3.48
N GLU A 19 -24.28 7.29 3.23
CA GLU A 19 -25.31 7.24 4.27
C GLU A 19 -25.30 5.90 5.03
N GLU A 20 -24.84 4.82 4.37
CA GLU A 20 -24.62 3.50 4.95
C GLU A 20 -23.21 3.32 5.50
N GLY A 21 -22.38 4.35 5.41
CA GLY A 21 -21.00 4.36 5.89
C GLY A 21 -19.99 3.81 4.88
N GLU A 22 -20.40 3.54 3.65
CA GLU A 22 -19.49 3.18 2.58
C GLU A 22 -18.74 4.41 2.06
N GLN A 23 -17.49 4.22 1.69
CA GLN A 23 -16.61 5.26 1.17
C GLN A 23 -15.85 4.72 -0.04
N PHE A 24 -15.23 5.61 -0.78
CA PHE A 24 -14.24 5.22 -1.78
C PHE A 24 -13.07 4.47 -1.13
N GLU A 25 -12.46 3.57 -1.89
CA GLU A 25 -11.24 2.86 -1.46
C GLU A 25 -10.11 3.87 -1.17
N MET A 26 -9.25 3.49 -0.23
CA MET A 26 -8.11 4.33 0.13
C MET A 26 -7.11 4.41 -1.03
N GLY A 27 -6.78 5.63 -1.44
CA GLY A 27 -5.69 5.88 -2.38
C GLY A 27 -4.33 5.94 -1.68
N VAL A 28 -3.26 5.72 -2.45
CA VAL A 28 -1.87 5.84 -2.00
C VAL A 28 -1.18 6.97 -2.77
N LEU A 29 -0.50 7.85 -2.06
CA LEU A 29 0.21 9.00 -2.64
C LEU A 29 1.22 8.55 -3.71
N GLY A 30 1.09 9.07 -4.92
CA GLY A 30 1.97 8.78 -6.04
C GLY A 30 1.66 7.48 -6.81
N GLU A 31 0.69 6.68 -6.37
CA GLU A 31 0.28 5.46 -7.06
C GLU A 31 -0.99 5.71 -7.91
N PRO A 32 -1.17 4.96 -9.02
CA PRO A 32 -2.39 5.03 -9.80
C PRO A 32 -3.62 4.69 -8.95
N TYR A 33 -4.61 5.56 -8.99
CA TYR A 33 -5.88 5.39 -8.29
C TYR A 33 -7.02 5.15 -9.28
N TYR A 34 -7.90 4.22 -8.96
CA TYR A 34 -9.12 3.93 -9.70
C TYR A 34 -10.20 3.44 -8.75
N ASP A 35 -11.35 4.10 -8.79
CA ASP A 35 -12.55 3.65 -8.10
C ASP A 35 -13.80 4.02 -8.91
N VAL A 36 -14.94 3.41 -8.59
CA VAL A 36 -16.17 3.54 -9.37
C VAL A 36 -17.32 3.98 -8.48
N LEU A 37 -18.04 5.00 -8.91
CA LEU A 37 -19.32 5.38 -8.36
C LEU A 37 -20.44 4.82 -9.24
N HIS A 38 -21.23 3.89 -8.72
CA HIS A 38 -22.45 3.40 -9.37
C HIS A 38 -23.64 4.24 -8.97
N ILE A 39 -24.53 4.49 -9.92
CA ILE A 39 -25.67 5.40 -9.75
C ILE A 39 -26.90 4.76 -10.36
N LEU A 40 -27.98 4.67 -9.57
CA LEU A 40 -29.31 4.32 -10.06
C LEU A 40 -30.21 5.55 -9.87
N LEU A 41 -30.70 6.09 -10.96
CA LEU A 41 -31.60 7.25 -10.94
C LEU A 41 -33.06 6.80 -10.96
N PRO A 42 -33.95 7.41 -10.15
CA PRO A 42 -35.36 7.07 -10.15
C PRO A 42 -36.06 7.61 -11.39
N THR A 43 -37.18 7.01 -11.73
CA THR A 43 -38.04 7.48 -12.84
C THR A 43 -38.81 8.75 -12.47
N PHE A 44 -39.24 8.86 -11.21
CA PHE A 44 -40.07 9.94 -10.72
C PHE A 44 -39.33 10.81 -9.72
N VAL A 45 -39.64 12.11 -9.73
CA VAL A 45 -38.99 13.10 -8.84
C VAL A 45 -39.27 12.82 -7.36
N ASN A 46 -40.50 12.37 -7.04
CA ASN A 46 -40.93 12.10 -5.67
C ASN A 46 -40.19 10.89 -5.05
N ASP A 47 -39.59 10.02 -5.89
CA ASP A 47 -38.72 8.92 -5.41
C ASP A 47 -37.34 9.43 -4.92
N VAL A 48 -36.95 10.66 -5.32
CA VAL A 48 -35.72 11.31 -4.80
C VAL A 48 -35.96 11.86 -3.40
N ASP A 49 -37.06 12.61 -3.23
CA ASP A 49 -37.43 13.22 -1.95
C ASP A 49 -38.95 13.47 -1.94
N GLU A 50 -39.66 12.82 -1.01
CA GLU A 50 -41.12 12.95 -0.83
C GLU A 50 -41.55 14.38 -0.45
N SER A 51 -40.60 15.24 -0.01
CA SER A 51 -40.89 16.65 0.30
C SER A 51 -41.11 17.52 -0.93
N PHE A 52 -40.77 17.06 -2.13
CA PHE A 52 -41.03 17.76 -3.36
C PHE A 52 -42.53 17.84 -3.62
N ALA A 53 -43.04 19.07 -3.77
CA ALA A 53 -44.46 19.33 -3.99
C ALA A 53 -44.89 19.11 -5.45
N PHE A 54 -44.35 18.07 -6.11
CA PHE A 54 -44.74 17.69 -7.47
C PHE A 54 -45.81 16.58 -7.42
N ASN A 55 -46.49 16.37 -8.57
CA ASN A 55 -47.37 15.20 -8.68
C ASN A 55 -46.53 13.93 -8.70
N ASP A 56 -47.10 12.82 -8.17
CA ASP A 56 -46.43 11.53 -8.03
C ASP A 56 -45.92 10.93 -9.36
N ASP A 57 -46.51 11.38 -10.48
CA ASP A 57 -46.14 10.98 -11.86
C ASP A 57 -45.24 11.99 -12.59
N THR A 58 -44.63 12.94 -11.87
CA THR A 58 -43.66 13.87 -12.46
C THR A 58 -42.36 13.16 -12.74
N LEU A 59 -42.00 13.08 -14.03
CA LEU A 59 -40.77 12.41 -14.45
C LEU A 59 -39.51 13.22 -14.09
N LEU A 60 -38.46 12.52 -13.70
CA LEU A 60 -37.11 13.03 -13.64
C LEU A 60 -36.53 12.95 -15.07
N ASP A 61 -36.36 14.08 -15.76
CA ASP A 61 -35.86 14.08 -17.13
C ASP A 61 -34.40 13.64 -17.19
N SER A 62 -33.56 14.30 -16.36
CA SER A 62 -32.13 13.97 -16.27
C SER A 62 -31.50 14.55 -15.01
N VAL A 63 -30.32 14.01 -14.68
CA VAL A 63 -29.41 14.55 -13.66
C VAL A 63 -28.06 14.79 -14.32
N ALA A 64 -27.54 16.00 -14.22
CA ALA A 64 -26.20 16.33 -14.69
C ALA A 64 -25.23 16.53 -13.53
N LEU A 65 -24.02 16.00 -13.66
CA LEU A 65 -22.91 16.37 -12.77
C LEU A 65 -22.55 17.84 -13.02
N SER A 66 -22.79 18.71 -12.04
CA SER A 66 -22.48 20.13 -12.10
C SER A 66 -21.04 20.42 -11.69
N GLY A 67 -20.45 19.55 -10.89
CA GLY A 67 -19.09 19.68 -10.41
C GLY A 67 -18.79 18.79 -9.21
N THR A 68 -17.60 18.94 -8.68
CA THR A 68 -17.17 18.35 -7.42
C THR A 68 -16.57 19.44 -6.53
N SER A 69 -16.75 19.31 -5.22
CA SER A 69 -16.09 20.15 -4.22
C SER A 69 -15.27 19.26 -3.32
N LEU A 70 -14.00 19.58 -3.13
CA LEU A 70 -13.09 18.84 -2.28
C LEU A 70 -12.65 19.73 -1.12
N THR A 71 -12.83 19.27 0.11
CA THR A 71 -12.40 20.00 1.33
C THR A 71 -11.43 19.15 2.11
N ASN A 72 -10.21 19.63 2.30
CA ASN A 72 -9.24 18.99 3.18
C ASN A 72 -9.75 19.07 4.63
N LEU A 73 -9.91 17.92 5.30
CA LEU A 73 -10.51 17.85 6.64
C LEU A 73 -9.57 18.33 7.77
N GLU A 74 -8.28 18.46 7.50
CA GLU A 74 -7.31 18.97 8.49
C GLU A 74 -7.15 20.49 8.38
N THR A 75 -7.00 21.00 7.15
CA THR A 75 -6.73 22.42 6.89
C THR A 75 -8.00 23.25 6.63
N MET A 76 -9.12 22.59 6.35
CA MET A 76 -10.38 23.19 5.91
C MET A 76 -10.24 23.98 4.60
N GLU A 77 -9.22 23.70 3.80
CA GLU A 77 -9.01 24.30 2.50
C GLU A 77 -9.91 23.63 1.45
N THR A 78 -10.52 24.44 0.59
CA THR A 78 -11.31 23.95 -0.54
C THR A 78 -10.42 23.83 -1.77
N LEU A 79 -10.42 22.65 -2.37
CA LEU A 79 -9.60 22.25 -3.51
C LEU A 79 -10.51 21.71 -4.62
N SER A 80 -9.95 21.50 -5.79
CA SER A 80 -10.52 20.66 -6.83
C SER A 80 -9.87 19.27 -6.83
N LEU A 81 -10.51 18.28 -7.43
CA LEU A 81 -9.90 16.95 -7.63
C LEU A 81 -8.59 17.07 -8.43
N ALA A 82 -8.53 17.96 -9.41
CA ALA A 82 -7.34 18.19 -10.22
C ALA A 82 -6.14 18.72 -9.41
N ASP A 83 -6.37 19.49 -8.33
CA ASP A 83 -5.30 19.98 -7.45
C ASP A 83 -4.60 18.84 -6.70
N ILE A 84 -5.30 17.73 -6.51
CA ILE A 84 -4.74 16.52 -5.90
C ILE A 84 -4.44 15.40 -6.91
N GLY A 85 -4.49 15.70 -8.23
CA GLY A 85 -4.13 14.74 -9.29
C GLY A 85 -5.21 13.73 -9.63
N LEU A 86 -6.48 13.98 -9.29
CA LEU A 86 -7.62 13.14 -9.59
C LEU A 86 -8.63 13.82 -10.53
N GLU A 87 -9.44 13.03 -11.21
CA GLU A 87 -10.55 13.49 -12.04
C GLU A 87 -11.72 12.50 -12.02
N VAL A 88 -12.91 12.99 -12.37
CA VAL A 88 -14.09 12.16 -12.60
C VAL A 88 -14.27 11.95 -14.09
N VAL A 89 -14.37 10.68 -14.49
CA VAL A 89 -14.70 10.27 -15.87
C VAL A 89 -16.13 9.72 -15.88
N CYS A 90 -17.03 10.48 -16.45
CA CYS A 90 -18.44 10.11 -16.52
C CYS A 90 -18.71 9.12 -17.65
N ASN A 91 -19.64 8.18 -17.41
CA ASN A 91 -20.16 7.28 -18.42
C ASN A 91 -21.70 7.26 -18.37
N ASN A 92 -22.34 7.84 -19.39
CA ASN A 92 -23.80 7.86 -19.56
C ASN A 92 -24.27 6.92 -20.67
N ASN A 93 -23.50 5.88 -21.01
CA ASN A 93 -23.80 4.89 -22.06
C ASN A 93 -24.01 5.47 -23.45
N GLY A 94 -23.75 6.76 -23.66
CA GLY A 94 -24.02 7.46 -24.90
C GLY A 94 -25.46 7.98 -25.04
N ASP A 95 -26.23 7.99 -23.95
CA ASP A 95 -27.64 8.39 -23.95
C ASP A 95 -27.85 9.88 -24.16
N SER A 96 -26.84 10.69 -23.95
CA SER A 96 -26.86 12.12 -24.26
C SER A 96 -25.55 12.60 -24.86
N GLY A 97 -25.53 13.79 -25.47
CA GLY A 97 -24.33 14.41 -26.00
C GLY A 97 -23.35 14.93 -24.93
N ASN A 98 -23.79 15.01 -23.67
CA ASN A 98 -22.99 15.35 -22.51
C ASN A 98 -22.74 14.06 -21.70
N PRO A 99 -21.52 13.50 -21.63
CA PRO A 99 -21.24 12.24 -20.94
C PRO A 99 -21.55 12.28 -19.43
N CYS A 100 -21.60 13.46 -18.82
CA CYS A 100 -21.96 13.67 -17.42
C CYS A 100 -23.43 14.06 -17.21
N SER A 101 -24.32 13.73 -18.16
CA SER A 101 -25.76 13.93 -18.04
C SER A 101 -26.47 12.59 -18.19
N TYR A 102 -27.21 12.19 -17.17
CA TYR A 102 -27.82 10.89 -16.95
C TYR A 102 -29.33 11.00 -17.01
N LEU A 103 -30.02 10.09 -17.69
CA LEU A 103 -31.47 10.06 -17.80
C LEU A 103 -32.12 9.47 -16.54
N GLY A 104 -33.30 9.94 -16.18
CA GLY A 104 -34.10 9.34 -15.09
C GLY A 104 -34.55 7.91 -15.43
N GLY A 105 -34.60 7.04 -14.42
CA GLY A 105 -35.02 5.65 -14.54
C GLY A 105 -33.94 4.68 -15.02
N GLU A 106 -32.70 5.11 -15.18
CA GLU A 106 -31.60 4.31 -15.72
C GLU A 106 -30.43 4.23 -14.73
N GLN A 107 -29.55 3.24 -14.96
CA GLN A 107 -28.34 3.01 -14.18
C GLN A 107 -27.10 3.47 -14.92
N TYR A 108 -26.22 4.12 -14.18
CA TYR A 108 -24.97 4.68 -14.71
C TYR A 108 -23.79 4.45 -13.79
N CYS A 109 -22.61 4.85 -14.22
CA CYS A 109 -21.42 4.90 -13.38
C CYS A 109 -20.49 6.06 -13.77
N GLY A 110 -19.64 6.45 -12.82
CA GLY A 110 -18.54 7.38 -13.03
C GLY A 110 -17.28 6.82 -12.41
N ASP A 111 -16.15 6.97 -13.09
CA ASP A 111 -14.83 6.56 -12.57
C ASP A 111 -14.17 7.76 -11.90
N LEU A 112 -13.63 7.53 -10.68
CA LEU A 112 -12.71 8.45 -10.02
C LEU A 112 -11.30 7.94 -10.26
N VAL A 113 -10.52 8.67 -11.05
CA VAL A 113 -9.22 8.17 -11.56
C VAL A 113 -8.13 9.22 -11.43
N GLY A 114 -6.87 8.76 -11.44
CA GLY A 114 -5.70 9.63 -11.49
C GLY A 114 -4.52 9.08 -10.71
N THR A 115 -3.59 9.94 -10.36
CA THR A 115 -2.48 9.64 -9.46
C THR A 115 -2.44 10.73 -8.39
N PRO A 116 -2.80 10.41 -7.14
CA PRO A 116 -2.84 11.41 -6.07
C PRO A 116 -1.49 12.06 -5.84
N THR A 117 -1.48 13.40 -5.76
CA THR A 117 -0.28 14.21 -5.53
C THR A 117 -0.24 14.84 -4.13
N GLN A 118 -1.31 14.68 -3.36
CA GLN A 118 -1.42 15.18 -1.99
C GLN A 118 -2.09 14.12 -1.11
N ALA A 119 -1.46 13.81 0.03
CA ALA A 119 -2.00 12.92 1.04
C ALA A 119 -2.92 13.68 2.01
N GLY A 120 -3.79 12.94 2.68
CA GLY A 120 -4.71 13.46 3.70
C GLY A 120 -6.10 12.84 3.61
N GLN A 121 -7.00 13.39 4.43
CA GLN A 121 -8.43 13.07 4.36
C GLN A 121 -9.18 14.25 3.78
N PHE A 122 -10.01 13.97 2.79
CA PHE A 122 -10.77 14.99 2.05
C PHE A 122 -12.25 14.63 2.08
N GLN A 123 -13.10 15.63 2.33
CA GLN A 123 -14.52 15.50 2.03
C GLN A 123 -14.73 15.82 0.55
N LEU A 124 -15.23 14.84 -0.19
CA LEU A 124 -15.59 14.97 -1.60
C LEU A 124 -17.11 15.08 -1.72
N ASP A 125 -17.60 16.25 -2.12
CA ASP A 125 -19.01 16.46 -2.40
C ASP A 125 -19.24 16.39 -3.91
N ILE A 126 -20.24 15.58 -4.32
CA ILE A 126 -20.66 15.46 -5.71
C ILE A 126 -21.87 16.37 -5.94
N LEU A 127 -21.65 17.41 -6.73
CA LEU A 127 -22.66 18.41 -7.03
C LEU A 127 -23.40 18.05 -8.31
N THR A 128 -24.72 18.00 -8.22
CA THR A 128 -25.57 17.63 -9.35
C THR A 128 -26.65 18.66 -9.58
N THR A 129 -27.19 18.70 -10.82
CA THR A 129 -28.39 19.42 -11.15
C THR A 129 -29.42 18.47 -11.74
N GLY A 130 -30.49 18.25 -11.02
CA GLY A 130 -31.66 17.50 -11.50
C GLY A 130 -32.54 18.38 -12.38
N TYR A 131 -33.00 17.83 -13.51
CA TYR A 131 -33.87 18.54 -14.48
C TYR A 131 -35.23 17.84 -14.60
N ILE A 132 -36.28 18.65 -14.62
CA ILE A 132 -37.65 18.24 -14.87
C ILE A 132 -38.30 19.15 -15.89
N THR A 133 -39.30 18.68 -16.61
CA THR A 133 -40.15 19.50 -17.45
C THR A 133 -41.54 19.60 -16.81
N ALA A 134 -41.90 20.81 -16.37
CA ALA A 134 -43.22 21.09 -15.85
C ALA A 134 -43.82 22.26 -16.67
N PHE A 135 -45.09 22.12 -17.05
CA PHE A 135 -45.81 23.12 -17.88
C PHE A 135 -45.11 23.43 -19.22
N ASN A 136 -44.44 22.47 -19.84
CA ASN A 136 -43.57 22.58 -21.01
C ASN A 136 -42.39 23.55 -20.82
N LEU A 137 -41.91 23.75 -19.59
CA LEU A 137 -40.74 24.54 -19.26
C LEU A 137 -39.76 23.66 -18.50
N PRO A 138 -38.46 23.71 -18.84
CA PRO A 138 -37.45 22.99 -18.08
C PRO A 138 -37.15 23.73 -16.76
N PHE A 139 -37.03 23.00 -15.69
CA PHE A 139 -36.59 23.46 -14.38
C PHE A 139 -35.39 22.65 -13.94
N GLY A 140 -34.36 23.32 -13.41
CA GLY A 140 -33.16 22.69 -12.83
C GLY A 140 -33.05 23.01 -11.34
N GLN A 141 -32.72 22.02 -10.54
CA GLN A 141 -32.42 22.17 -9.11
C GLN A 141 -31.05 21.59 -8.80
N GLU A 142 -30.18 22.42 -8.24
CA GLU A 142 -28.87 21.98 -7.75
C GLU A 142 -29.00 21.29 -6.39
N SER A 143 -28.22 20.23 -6.19
CA SER A 143 -28.13 19.49 -4.94
C SER A 143 -26.77 18.84 -4.79
N VAL A 144 -26.42 18.45 -3.56
CA VAL A 144 -25.32 17.54 -3.28
C VAL A 144 -25.88 16.13 -3.35
N TYR A 145 -25.40 15.33 -4.30
CA TYR A 145 -25.87 13.95 -4.48
C TYR A 145 -25.25 12.98 -3.47
N GLY A 146 -23.99 13.21 -3.10
CA GLY A 146 -23.29 12.44 -2.08
C GLY A 146 -22.11 13.20 -1.52
N SER A 147 -21.75 12.88 -0.27
CA SER A 147 -20.62 13.46 0.44
C SER A 147 -19.76 12.31 0.99
N PHE A 148 -18.57 12.17 0.46
CA PHE A 148 -17.66 11.03 0.73
C PHE A 148 -16.42 11.50 1.47
N VAL A 149 -15.83 10.61 2.27
CA VAL A 149 -14.49 10.80 2.78
C VAL A 149 -13.51 10.04 1.89
N LEU A 150 -12.71 10.79 1.12
CA LEU A 150 -11.62 10.25 0.31
C LEU A 150 -10.33 10.32 1.13
N THR A 151 -9.70 9.16 1.35
CA THR A 151 -8.44 9.05 2.10
C THR A 151 -7.29 8.74 1.14
N ILE A 152 -6.25 9.58 1.16
CA ILE A 152 -5.00 9.35 0.43
C ILE A 152 -3.88 9.16 1.45
N ALA A 153 -3.35 7.94 1.52
CA ALA A 153 -2.34 7.55 2.48
C ALA A 153 -0.92 7.88 2.00
N ILE A 154 -0.02 8.11 2.96
CA ILE A 154 1.42 8.23 2.71
C ILE A 154 2.03 6.83 2.83
N PRO A 155 2.64 6.27 1.76
CA PRO A 155 3.32 4.98 1.85
C PRO A 155 4.66 5.10 2.58
N GLY A 156 5.07 4.02 3.21
CA GLY A 156 6.35 3.89 3.89
C GLY A 156 6.31 2.92 5.05
N CYS A 157 7.47 2.65 5.64
CA CYS A 157 7.55 1.78 6.80
C CYS A 157 6.89 2.42 8.04
N THR A 158 5.87 1.76 8.58
CA THR A 158 5.15 2.20 9.79
C THR A 158 5.64 1.54 11.09
N ASN A 159 6.61 0.63 11.01
CA ASN A 159 7.18 -0.03 12.17
C ASN A 159 8.27 0.85 12.83
N PRO A 160 8.06 1.33 14.08
CA PRO A 160 9.03 2.20 14.76
C PRO A 160 10.36 1.53 15.09
N ASP A 161 10.42 0.19 15.06
CA ASP A 161 11.65 -0.58 15.31
C ASP A 161 12.46 -0.81 14.01
N ALA A 162 11.96 -0.38 12.87
CA ALA A 162 12.66 -0.51 11.60
C ALA A 162 13.66 0.63 11.36
N ASN A 163 14.76 0.31 10.67
CA ASN A 163 15.83 1.28 10.35
C ASN A 163 15.36 2.40 9.43
N ASN A 164 14.36 2.13 8.60
CA ASN A 164 13.76 3.05 7.64
C ASN A 164 12.35 3.49 8.05
N TYR A 165 12.06 3.50 9.37
CA TYR A 165 10.80 4.00 9.90
C TYR A 165 10.49 5.41 9.38
N ASN A 166 9.29 5.59 8.87
CA ASN A 166 8.77 6.89 8.45
C ASN A 166 7.59 7.29 9.35
N ALA A 167 7.81 8.28 10.22
CA ALA A 167 6.78 8.76 11.15
C ALA A 167 5.58 9.43 10.45
N GLU A 168 5.71 9.83 9.18
CA GLU A 168 4.64 10.42 8.38
C GLU A 168 3.86 9.37 7.58
N ALA A 169 4.36 8.13 7.47
CA ALA A 169 3.67 7.05 6.78
C ALA A 169 2.38 6.70 7.52
N THR A 170 1.29 6.63 6.74
CA THR A 170 -0.03 6.20 7.21
C THR A 170 -0.47 4.87 6.59
N PHE A 171 0.35 4.33 5.70
CA PHE A 171 0.17 3.05 5.03
C PHE A 171 1.50 2.30 4.96
N ASP A 172 1.54 1.07 5.47
CA ASP A 172 2.72 0.21 5.38
C ASP A 172 2.82 -0.37 3.97
N ASP A 173 3.84 0.03 3.24
CA ASP A 173 4.12 -0.43 1.88
C ASP A 173 4.98 -1.70 1.82
N GLY A 174 5.29 -2.31 2.96
CA GLY A 174 6.13 -3.50 3.09
C GLY A 174 7.64 -3.21 2.96
N SER A 175 8.05 -1.94 2.96
CA SER A 175 9.46 -1.55 2.83
C SER A 175 10.26 -1.61 4.13
N CYS A 176 9.66 -2.05 5.25
CA CYS A 176 10.30 -2.05 6.56
C CYS A 176 11.59 -2.90 6.58
N GLU A 177 12.69 -2.28 6.96
CA GLU A 177 13.99 -2.92 7.17
C GLU A 177 14.24 -3.07 8.66
N VAL A 178 14.07 -4.29 9.19
CA VAL A 178 14.32 -4.60 10.60
C VAL A 178 15.61 -5.39 10.72
N ASP A 179 16.46 -4.99 11.66
CA ASP A 179 17.66 -5.74 12.00
C ASP A 179 17.28 -7.04 12.69
N VAL A 180 17.69 -8.15 12.09
CA VAL A 180 17.55 -9.49 12.66
C VAL A 180 18.95 -10.03 12.96
N PRO A 181 19.45 -9.85 14.20
CA PRO A 181 20.75 -10.40 14.58
C PRO A 181 20.70 -11.93 14.64
N GLY A 182 21.80 -12.56 14.27
CA GLY A 182 21.93 -14.01 14.32
C GLY A 182 23.15 -14.52 13.59
N CYS A 183 23.34 -15.83 13.64
CA CYS A 183 24.41 -16.48 12.90
C CYS A 183 24.05 -16.56 11.40
N MET A 184 24.83 -15.89 10.55
CA MET A 184 24.67 -15.87 9.10
C MET A 184 25.51 -16.94 8.37
N ASN A 185 26.27 -17.76 9.10
CA ASN A 185 27.09 -18.82 8.49
C ASN A 185 26.24 -20.09 8.31
N PRO A 186 26.03 -20.57 7.04
CA PRO A 186 25.23 -21.77 6.77
C PRO A 186 25.82 -23.08 7.35
N GLU A 187 27.11 -23.08 7.68
CA GLU A 187 27.80 -24.24 8.27
C GLU A 187 27.65 -24.32 9.79
N ALA A 188 27.12 -23.27 10.41
CA ALA A 188 26.91 -23.23 11.85
C ALA A 188 25.66 -24.04 12.25
N LEU A 189 25.71 -24.68 13.43
CA LEU A 189 24.60 -25.46 14.00
C LEU A 189 23.36 -24.60 14.27
N ASN A 190 23.56 -23.33 14.56
CA ASN A 190 22.51 -22.33 14.84
C ASN A 190 22.36 -21.28 13.72
N PHE A 191 22.64 -21.68 12.46
CA PHE A 191 22.39 -20.81 11.31
C PHE A 191 20.96 -20.29 11.32
N ASN A 192 20.82 -18.97 11.18
CA ASN A 192 19.54 -18.30 11.05
C ASN A 192 19.42 -17.69 9.65
N SER A 193 18.59 -18.29 8.80
CA SER A 193 18.39 -17.80 7.42
C SER A 193 17.68 -16.45 7.34
N GLU A 194 17.05 -15.99 8.42
CA GLU A 194 16.35 -14.69 8.51
C GLU A 194 17.29 -13.59 9.03
N ALA A 195 18.48 -13.96 9.57
CA ALA A 195 19.43 -12.97 10.05
C ALA A 195 19.99 -12.13 8.89
N ASN A 196 20.00 -10.81 9.07
CA ASN A 196 20.62 -9.83 8.18
C ASN A 196 21.81 -9.10 8.85
N ILE A 197 22.03 -9.35 10.17
CA ILE A 197 23.19 -8.85 10.92
C ILE A 197 23.86 -10.02 11.63
N GLN A 198 25.18 -10.16 11.36
CA GLN A 198 26.01 -11.11 12.08
C GLN A 198 26.27 -10.63 13.51
N ASP A 199 25.84 -11.40 14.51
CA ASP A 199 25.96 -11.05 15.94
C ASP A 199 27.10 -11.80 16.67
N GLY A 200 27.84 -12.67 15.97
CA GLY A 200 28.91 -13.50 16.53
C GLY A 200 28.42 -14.75 17.29
N SER A 201 27.12 -15.07 17.20
CA SER A 201 26.52 -16.20 17.94
C SER A 201 26.71 -17.57 17.27
N CYS A 202 27.44 -17.66 16.15
CA CYS A 202 27.60 -18.93 15.44
C CYS A 202 28.24 -20.02 16.29
N LEU A 203 27.62 -21.21 16.30
CA LEU A 203 28.08 -22.41 16.98
C LEU A 203 28.47 -23.47 15.95
N PHE A 204 29.61 -24.11 16.11
CA PHE A 204 30.11 -25.14 15.21
C PHE A 204 30.34 -26.45 15.97
N GLU A 205 30.06 -27.59 15.35
CA GLU A 205 30.31 -28.92 15.93
C GLU A 205 31.80 -29.25 15.95
N VAL A 206 32.58 -28.67 15.03
CA VAL A 206 34.03 -28.80 14.93
C VAL A 206 34.62 -27.40 14.85
N CYS A 207 35.65 -27.11 15.63
CA CYS A 207 36.38 -25.87 15.61
C CYS A 207 37.49 -25.89 14.57
N PRO A 208 37.30 -25.41 13.34
CA PRO A 208 38.42 -25.30 12.41
C PRO A 208 39.44 -24.30 12.96
N GLY A 209 40.67 -24.78 13.16
CA GLY A 209 41.75 -23.96 13.69
C GLY A 209 41.87 -23.93 15.22
N ASP A 210 41.07 -24.71 15.97
CA ASP A 210 41.30 -25.01 17.39
C ASP A 210 42.43 -26.07 17.50
N LEU A 211 43.63 -25.63 17.76
CA LEU A 211 44.83 -26.45 17.82
C LEU A 211 45.17 -26.85 19.25
N ASP A 212 44.75 -26.08 20.25
CA ASP A 212 45.00 -26.35 21.66
C ASP A 212 43.84 -27.09 22.35
N GLY A 213 42.68 -27.23 21.68
CA GLY A 213 41.51 -28.00 22.13
C GLY A 213 40.68 -27.30 23.20
N ASP A 214 40.73 -25.95 23.27
CA ASP A 214 39.98 -25.17 24.25
C ASP A 214 38.56 -24.83 23.79
N LEU A 215 38.12 -25.32 22.61
CA LEU A 215 36.85 -25.07 21.93
C LEU A 215 36.68 -23.61 21.43
N THR A 216 37.77 -22.92 21.22
CA THR A 216 37.79 -21.62 20.59
C THR A 216 38.93 -21.54 19.60
N THR A 217 38.76 -20.78 18.48
CA THR A 217 39.89 -20.48 17.61
C THR A 217 40.46 -19.14 18.04
N GLY A 218 41.45 -19.14 18.87
CA GLY A 218 41.96 -17.97 19.59
C GLY A 218 43.42 -17.61 19.32
N VAL A 219 43.98 -16.80 20.21
CA VAL A 219 45.37 -16.35 20.12
C VAL A 219 46.35 -17.50 20.38
N TYR A 220 45.99 -18.47 21.21
CA TYR A 220 46.89 -19.60 21.53
C TYR A 220 46.99 -20.55 20.34
N ASP A 221 45.90 -20.82 19.64
CA ASP A 221 45.91 -21.59 18.39
C ASP A 221 46.71 -20.91 17.30
N LEU A 222 46.65 -19.58 17.19
CA LEU A 222 47.49 -18.84 16.27
C LEU A 222 48.97 -18.96 16.61
N LEU A 223 49.32 -19.05 17.90
CA LEU A 223 50.69 -19.28 18.32
C LEU A 223 51.15 -20.73 17.99
N ASP A 224 50.29 -21.70 18.18
CA ASP A 224 50.58 -23.11 17.84
C ASP A 224 50.70 -23.29 16.32
N PHE A 225 49.83 -22.63 15.55
CA PHE A 225 49.92 -22.53 14.10
C PHE A 225 51.30 -21.97 13.65
N LEU A 226 51.74 -20.86 14.25
CA LEU A 226 53.02 -20.24 13.92
C LEU A 226 54.22 -21.12 14.27
N ILE A 227 54.14 -21.99 15.25
CA ILE A 227 55.17 -22.99 15.58
C ILE A 227 55.26 -24.03 14.45
N SER A 228 54.17 -24.38 13.85
CA SER A 228 54.05 -25.34 12.74
C SER A 228 54.29 -24.75 11.37
N TYR A 229 54.42 -23.42 11.24
CA TYR A 229 54.55 -22.72 9.96
C TYR A 229 55.78 -23.21 9.18
N GLY A 230 55.58 -23.62 7.92
CA GLY A 230 56.59 -24.18 7.03
C GLY A 230 56.81 -25.67 7.19
N CYS A 231 56.09 -26.36 8.07
CA CYS A 231 56.10 -27.80 8.20
C CYS A 231 55.55 -28.48 6.95
N MET A 232 56.12 -29.63 6.49
CA MET A 232 55.79 -30.26 5.20
C MET A 232 55.24 -31.70 5.32
N SER A 233 55.03 -32.26 6.52
CA SER A 233 54.45 -33.59 6.66
C SER A 233 53.91 -33.82 8.06
N ASP A 234 52.69 -34.37 8.15
CA ASP A 234 52.00 -34.71 9.40
C ASP A 234 51.97 -33.56 10.42
N CYS A 235 51.68 -32.36 9.94
CA CYS A 235 51.73 -31.16 10.75
C CYS A 235 50.33 -30.73 11.22
N GLU A 236 50.23 -30.33 12.48
CA GLU A 236 49.05 -29.63 12.97
C GLU A 236 49.01 -28.22 12.31
N GLY A 237 47.79 -27.76 11.88
CA GLY A 237 47.61 -26.48 11.21
C GLY A 237 47.67 -26.54 9.69
N GLU A 238 47.75 -27.73 9.09
CA GLU A 238 47.54 -27.90 7.65
C GLU A 238 46.02 -28.08 7.40
N PHE A 239 45.37 -27.08 6.86
CA PHE A 239 43.92 -27.03 6.66
C PHE A 239 43.50 -27.12 5.20
N THR A 240 44.41 -26.83 4.26
CA THR A 240 44.11 -26.70 2.83
C THR A 240 44.27 -28.01 2.05
N GLY A 241 44.96 -29.01 2.61
CA GLY A 241 45.24 -30.29 1.95
C GLY A 241 46.39 -30.23 0.93
N ASP A 242 47.22 -29.18 0.95
CA ASP A 242 48.35 -29.03 0.04
C ASP A 242 49.65 -29.67 0.61
N GLY A 243 49.63 -30.07 1.85
CA GLY A 243 50.72 -30.78 2.56
C GLY A 243 51.79 -29.83 3.11
N VAL A 244 51.54 -28.55 3.20
CA VAL A 244 52.49 -27.55 3.74
C VAL A 244 51.72 -26.54 4.61
N VAL A 245 52.13 -26.37 5.87
CA VAL A 245 51.54 -25.32 6.71
C VAL A 245 52.01 -23.94 6.20
N GLY A 246 51.15 -23.27 5.43
CA GLY A 246 51.49 -22.06 4.68
C GLY A 246 50.57 -20.87 4.95
N ILE A 247 50.68 -19.90 4.05
CA ILE A 247 49.89 -18.69 4.13
C ILE A 247 48.38 -18.94 3.88
N ASP A 248 48.07 -19.93 3.05
CA ASP A 248 46.69 -20.28 2.72
C ASP A 248 45.98 -20.92 3.91
N ASP A 249 46.67 -21.75 4.72
CA ASP A 249 46.17 -22.29 5.97
C ASP A 249 45.98 -21.19 7.02
N LEU A 250 46.93 -20.24 7.09
CA LEU A 250 46.75 -19.05 7.96
C LEU A 250 45.54 -18.25 7.59
N LEU A 251 45.29 -17.99 6.31
CA LEU A 251 44.14 -17.27 5.86
C LEU A 251 42.84 -18.02 6.19
N LEU A 252 42.83 -19.33 6.05
CA LEU A 252 41.69 -20.17 6.42
C LEU A 252 41.44 -20.16 7.93
N MET A 253 42.46 -20.28 8.75
CA MET A 253 42.39 -20.18 10.22
C MET A 253 41.85 -18.81 10.65
N LEU A 254 42.28 -17.70 10.01
CA LEU A 254 41.84 -16.36 10.36
C LEU A 254 40.34 -16.12 10.03
N ILE A 255 39.75 -16.89 9.11
CA ILE A 255 38.28 -16.84 8.84
C ILE A 255 37.51 -17.32 10.08
N TYR A 256 38.08 -18.27 10.82
CA TYR A 256 37.46 -18.85 12.00
C TYR A 256 37.94 -18.23 13.32
N TYR A 257 38.83 -17.23 13.26
CA TYR A 257 39.39 -16.58 14.46
C TYR A 257 38.30 -15.91 15.32
N GLY A 258 38.27 -16.26 16.60
CA GLY A 258 37.27 -15.77 17.56
C GLY A 258 35.99 -16.62 17.61
N MET A 259 35.91 -17.70 16.85
CA MET A 259 34.79 -18.64 16.93
C MET A 259 34.86 -19.50 18.21
N VAL A 260 33.68 -19.76 18.76
CA VAL A 260 33.48 -20.67 19.91
C VAL A 260 32.71 -21.89 19.40
N CYS A 261 33.18 -23.05 19.72
CA CYS A 261 32.61 -24.34 19.32
C CYS A 261 31.89 -25.04 20.48
N VAL A 262 31.08 -26.02 20.17
CA VAL A 262 30.29 -26.78 21.15
C VAL A 262 30.71 -28.23 21.14
#